data_1c65e060cf822f0f61fc795fd8e89bb4
#
_entry.id   1c65e060cf822f0f61fc795fd8e89bb4
#
_cell.length_a   1.000
_cell.length_b   1.000
_cell.length_c   1.000
_cell.angle_alpha   90.00
_cell.angle_beta   90.00
_cell.angle_gamma   90.00
#
_symmetry.space_group_name_H-M   'P 1'
#
loop_
_entity.id
_entity.type
_entity.pdbx_description
1 polymer ?
#
loop_
_entity_poly.entity_id
_entity_poly.type
_entity_poly.pdbx_seq_one_letter_code
_entity_poly.pdbx_strand_id
1 'polypeptide(L)'
;MPVVQDDRLRNQISRWVAADSGVNWQLLETARPAKYGKTDYALLEFVLTTYDSTGMILDPVYNAKAFRSLLESGRVDYGCGYQTGEEAVGLPNSGSEDTVFIHTGGIGGCLGFADQLRSIDRRTADRMLFEVRQLLGINA
;
A
#
# COMPACT_ATOMS: atom_id res chain seq x y z
N MET A 1 16.25 -11.81 -6.05
CA MET A 1 16.25 -12.07 -4.60
C MET A 1 14.83 -11.94 -4.13
N PRO A 2 14.23 -12.97 -3.54
CA PRO A 2 12.93 -12.83 -2.92
C PRO A 2 13.03 -11.75 -1.84
N VAL A 3 11.98 -10.95 -1.69
CA VAL A 3 11.77 -10.14 -0.50
C VAL A 3 11.83 -11.11 0.65
N VAL A 4 12.82 -10.89 1.46
CA VAL A 4 13.29 -11.70 2.55
C VAL A 4 12.11 -12.40 3.23
N GLN A 5 11.96 -13.69 3.00
CA GLN A 5 11.47 -14.58 4.04
C GLN A 5 12.49 -14.45 5.17
N ASP A 6 12.41 -13.34 5.90
CA ASP A 6 13.36 -13.09 6.97
C ASP A 6 12.79 -13.73 8.22
N ASP A 7 13.14 -14.98 8.42
CA ASP A 7 12.88 -15.68 9.68
C ASP A 7 13.37 -14.86 10.88
N ARG A 8 14.33 -13.95 10.65
CA ARG A 8 14.81 -13.01 11.67
C ARG A 8 13.73 -12.00 12.05
N LEU A 9 13.04 -11.41 11.06
CA LEU A 9 11.95 -10.46 11.34
C LEU A 9 10.79 -11.16 12.06
N ARG A 10 10.40 -12.33 11.57
CA ARG A 10 9.37 -13.15 12.22
C ARG A 10 9.76 -13.49 13.66
N ASN A 11 10.97 -13.95 13.89
CA ASN A 11 11.49 -14.27 15.21
C ASN A 11 11.60 -13.04 16.11
N GLN A 12 11.97 -11.89 15.55
CA GLN A 12 12.06 -10.63 16.28
C GLN A 12 10.69 -10.14 16.72
N ILE A 13 9.70 -10.15 15.81
CA ILE A 13 8.31 -9.79 16.12
C ILE A 13 7.76 -10.77 17.18
N SER A 14 7.97 -12.08 17.01
CA SER A 14 7.53 -13.07 17.99
C SER A 14 8.10 -12.81 19.39
N ARG A 15 9.36 -12.37 19.49
CA ARG A 15 9.96 -12.02 20.80
C ARG A 15 9.31 -10.77 21.41
N TRP A 16 8.97 -9.77 20.60
CA TRP A 16 8.33 -8.55 21.08
C TRP A 16 6.89 -8.79 21.52
N VAL A 17 6.17 -9.63 20.78
CA VAL A 17 4.75 -9.92 21.02
C VAL A 17 4.55 -11.05 22.04
N ALA A 18 5.50 -11.96 22.20
CA ALA A 18 5.40 -13.10 23.15
C ALA A 18 5.29 -12.69 24.62
N ALA A 19 5.57 -11.44 24.96
CA ALA A 19 5.34 -10.89 26.29
C ALA A 19 3.86 -10.64 26.58
N ASP A 20 2.99 -10.64 25.56
CA ASP A 20 1.56 -10.34 25.67
C ASP A 20 0.76 -11.51 25.06
N SER A 21 0.30 -12.41 25.90
CA SER A 21 -0.29 -13.71 25.54
C SER A 21 -1.68 -13.65 24.88
N GLY A 22 -1.99 -12.60 24.16
CA GLY A 22 -3.29 -12.42 23.49
C GLY A 22 -3.21 -11.76 22.11
N VAL A 23 -2.04 -11.34 21.67
CA VAL A 23 -1.90 -10.62 20.41
C VAL A 23 -1.75 -11.58 19.23
N ASN A 24 -2.73 -11.57 18.35
CA ASN A 24 -2.70 -12.30 17.08
C ASN A 24 -2.04 -11.40 16.02
N TRP A 25 -0.93 -11.84 15.42
CA TRP A 25 -0.29 -11.13 14.33
C TRP A 25 0.08 -12.07 13.19
N GLN A 26 0.13 -11.51 12.01
CA GLN A 26 0.51 -12.24 10.81
C GLN A 26 1.35 -11.35 9.89
N LEU A 27 2.43 -11.90 9.33
CA LEU A 27 3.11 -11.30 8.20
C LEU A 27 2.36 -11.65 6.92
N LEU A 28 1.94 -10.64 6.17
CA LEU A 28 1.40 -10.85 4.83
C LEU A 28 2.58 -11.01 3.87
N GLU A 29 2.62 -12.16 3.21
CA GLU A 29 3.55 -12.38 2.11
C GLU A 29 2.96 -11.74 0.85
N THR A 30 3.75 -10.89 0.20
CA THR A 30 3.31 -10.29 -1.06
C THR A 30 3.47 -11.30 -2.19
N ALA A 31 2.43 -11.49 -3.00
CA ALA A 31 2.49 -12.35 -4.17
C ALA A 31 3.55 -11.88 -5.20
N ARG A 32 3.93 -10.61 -5.14
CA ARG A 32 4.94 -10.01 -6.02
C ARG A 32 6.09 -9.47 -5.19
N PRO A 33 7.30 -10.08 -5.25
CA PRO A 33 8.45 -9.56 -4.56
C PRO A 33 8.83 -8.18 -5.12
N ALA A 34 8.56 -7.16 -4.35
CA ALA A 34 8.88 -5.78 -4.71
C ALA A 34 10.31 -5.46 -4.30
N LYS A 35 11.15 -5.05 -5.26
CA LYS A 35 12.47 -4.49 -4.92
C LYS A 35 12.28 -3.15 -4.22
N TYR A 36 13.10 -2.90 -3.19
CA TYR A 36 13.12 -1.61 -2.49
C TYR A 36 13.31 -0.45 -3.47
N GLY A 37 12.53 0.61 -3.30
CA GLY A 37 12.60 1.81 -4.13
C GLY A 37 12.21 1.64 -5.60
N LYS A 38 11.86 0.42 -6.06
CA LYS A 38 11.36 0.21 -7.43
C LYS A 38 9.84 0.15 -7.43
N THR A 39 9.28 0.86 -8.39
CA THR A 39 7.84 0.86 -8.70
C THR A 39 7.66 0.34 -10.12
N ASP A 40 6.49 -0.17 -10.42
CA ASP A 40 6.05 -0.47 -11.77
C ASP A 40 4.84 0.41 -12.13
N TYR A 41 4.48 0.39 -13.41
CA TYR A 41 3.35 1.14 -13.93
C TYR A 41 2.06 0.82 -13.16
N ALA A 42 1.78 -0.46 -12.93
CA ALA A 42 0.56 -0.90 -12.27
C ALA A 42 0.46 -0.43 -10.81
N LEU A 43 1.59 -0.29 -10.10
CA LEU A 43 1.60 0.27 -8.75
C LEU A 43 1.35 1.79 -8.76
N LEU A 44 1.93 2.52 -9.72
CA LEU A 44 1.71 3.96 -9.84
C LEU A 44 0.27 4.28 -10.27
N GLU A 45 -0.29 3.48 -11.18
CA GLU A 45 -1.72 3.55 -11.55
C GLU A 45 -2.61 3.29 -10.34
N PHE A 46 -2.29 2.29 -9.53
CA PHE A 46 -2.99 2.01 -8.28
C PHE A 46 -2.95 3.20 -7.31
N VAL A 47 -1.80 3.87 -7.16
CA VAL A 47 -1.68 5.08 -6.33
C VAL A 47 -2.64 6.17 -6.80
N LEU A 48 -2.67 6.46 -8.12
CA LEU A 48 -3.56 7.48 -8.68
C LEU A 48 -5.03 7.11 -8.57
N THR A 49 -5.40 5.86 -8.84
CA THR A 49 -6.77 5.36 -8.72
C THR A 49 -7.25 5.43 -7.27
N THR A 50 -6.41 5.05 -6.32
CA THR A 50 -6.72 5.15 -4.89
C THR A 50 -6.94 6.61 -4.48
N TYR A 51 -6.05 7.50 -4.90
CA TYR A 51 -6.20 8.93 -4.61
C TYR A 51 -7.47 9.51 -5.24
N ASP A 52 -7.76 9.18 -6.51
CA ASP A 52 -8.95 9.72 -7.20
C ASP A 52 -10.26 9.26 -6.56
N SER A 53 -10.33 8.01 -6.10
CA SER A 53 -11.53 7.43 -5.50
C SER A 53 -11.73 7.80 -4.03
N THR A 54 -10.65 8.08 -3.28
CA THR A 54 -10.72 8.17 -1.81
C THR A 54 -10.07 9.42 -1.22
N GLY A 55 -9.27 10.13 -2.00
CA GLY A 55 -8.42 11.23 -1.52
C GLY A 55 -7.18 10.75 -0.73
N MET A 56 -6.98 9.44 -0.56
CA MET A 56 -5.86 8.91 0.19
C MET A 56 -4.57 8.93 -0.63
N ILE A 57 -3.55 9.62 -0.12
CA ILE A 57 -2.23 9.71 -0.75
C ILE A 57 -1.35 8.58 -0.23
N LEU A 58 -1.02 7.61 -1.07
CA LEU A 58 -0.12 6.51 -0.76
C LEU A 58 1.25 6.75 -1.38
N ASP A 59 2.32 6.64 -0.58
CA ASP A 59 3.67 6.66 -1.15
C ASP A 59 3.93 5.37 -1.96
N PRO A 60 4.58 5.50 -3.14
CA PRO A 60 4.82 4.33 -4.00
C PRO A 60 5.87 3.35 -3.47
N VAL A 61 6.63 3.73 -2.44
CA VAL A 61 7.75 2.91 -1.94
C VAL A 61 7.28 1.87 -0.93
N TYR A 62 6.42 2.27 0.02
CA TYR A 62 5.97 1.43 1.15
C TYR A 62 4.47 1.26 1.22
N ASN A 63 3.73 2.36 1.46
CA ASN A 63 2.31 2.29 1.79
C ASN A 63 1.46 1.76 0.64
N ALA A 64 1.74 2.15 -0.61
CA ALA A 64 1.01 1.64 -1.76
C ALA A 64 1.19 0.12 -1.93
N LYS A 65 2.39 -0.39 -1.71
CA LYS A 65 2.66 -1.83 -1.78
C LYS A 65 1.97 -2.60 -0.66
N ALA A 66 2.03 -2.07 0.57
CA ALA A 66 1.39 -2.69 1.72
C ALA A 66 -0.14 -2.69 1.56
N PHE A 67 -0.73 -1.57 1.16
CA PHE A 67 -2.16 -1.45 0.96
C PHE A 67 -2.66 -2.34 -0.18
N ARG A 68 -1.95 -2.34 -1.32
CA ARG A 68 -2.24 -3.23 -2.43
C ARG A 68 -2.18 -4.71 -2.02
N SER A 69 -1.16 -5.11 -1.28
CA SER A 69 -1.03 -6.49 -0.78
C SER A 69 -2.16 -6.87 0.17
N LEU A 70 -2.62 -5.92 0.98
CA LEU A 70 -3.77 -6.12 1.87
C LEU A 70 -5.05 -6.40 1.06
N LEU A 71 -5.31 -5.61 0.00
CA LEU A 71 -6.44 -5.80 -0.89
C LEU A 71 -6.34 -7.13 -1.66
N GLU A 72 -5.17 -7.43 -2.23
CA GLU A 72 -4.91 -8.68 -2.96
C GLU A 72 -5.05 -9.93 -2.06
N SER A 73 -4.90 -9.78 -0.74
CA SER A 73 -5.11 -10.87 0.21
C SER A 73 -6.58 -11.26 0.40
N GLY A 74 -7.54 -10.50 -0.15
CA GLY A 74 -8.98 -10.71 0.00
C GLY A 74 -9.52 -10.49 1.42
N ARG A 75 -8.71 -9.90 2.30
CA ARG A 75 -9.10 -9.64 3.70
C ARG A 75 -9.89 -8.35 3.89
N VAL A 76 -9.83 -7.47 2.91
CA VAL A 76 -10.50 -6.17 2.93
C VAL A 76 -11.21 -5.97 1.60
N ASP A 77 -12.50 -5.71 1.65
CA ASP A 77 -13.26 -5.23 0.52
C ASP A 77 -13.30 -3.71 0.58
N TYR A 78 -12.60 -3.06 -0.33
CA TYR A 78 -12.47 -1.61 -0.32
C TYR A 78 -13.47 -0.90 -1.23
N GLY A 79 -14.40 -1.60 -1.88
CA GLY A 79 -15.48 -1.00 -2.68
C GLY A 79 -15.05 -0.06 -3.83
N CYS A 80 -13.76 0.13 -4.07
CA CYS A 80 -13.24 1.08 -5.07
C CYS A 80 -13.09 0.50 -6.48
N GLY A 81 -13.70 -0.64 -6.78
CA GLY A 81 -13.74 -1.21 -8.13
C GLY A 81 -12.38 -1.63 -8.71
N TYR A 82 -11.34 -1.70 -7.90
CA TYR A 82 -10.04 -2.22 -8.35
C TYR A 82 -10.15 -3.73 -8.52
N GLN A 83 -10.37 -4.15 -9.76
CA GLN A 83 -10.35 -5.57 -10.12
C GLN A 83 -8.91 -5.99 -10.37
N THR A 84 -8.34 -6.78 -9.48
CA THR A 84 -7.17 -7.59 -9.82
C THR A 84 -7.61 -8.62 -10.84
N GLY A 85 -7.00 -8.63 -12.02
CA GLY A 85 -7.41 -9.47 -13.16
C GLY A 85 -7.18 -10.99 -13.00
N GLU A 86 -7.03 -11.49 -11.79
CA GLU A 86 -7.02 -12.91 -11.44
C GLU A 86 -8.14 -13.15 -10.44
N GLU A 87 -8.95 -14.17 -10.68
CA GLU A 87 -10.03 -14.57 -9.81
C GLU A 87 -9.57 -14.60 -8.35
N ALA A 88 -10.09 -13.67 -7.56
CA ALA A 88 -9.89 -13.70 -6.12
C ALA A 88 -10.46 -15.04 -5.63
N VAL A 89 -9.57 -15.96 -5.25
CA VAL A 89 -9.97 -17.19 -4.59
C VAL A 89 -10.69 -16.77 -3.32
N GLY A 90 -12.03 -16.84 -3.38
CA GLY A 90 -12.91 -16.39 -2.32
C GLY A 90 -12.59 -17.10 -1.02
N LEU A 91 -11.92 -16.38 -0.13
CA LEU A 91 -11.98 -16.70 1.27
C LEU A 91 -13.37 -16.28 1.78
N PRO A 92 -14.03 -17.10 2.58
CA PRO A 92 -15.36 -16.78 3.08
C PRO A 92 -15.31 -15.45 3.80
N ASN A 93 -16.21 -14.55 3.43
CA ASN A 93 -16.51 -13.30 4.12
C ASN A 93 -16.87 -13.63 5.58
N SER A 94 -15.87 -13.73 6.42
CA SER A 94 -16.03 -13.91 7.84
C SER A 94 -16.29 -12.55 8.45
N GLY A 95 -17.56 -12.21 8.62
CA GLY A 95 -18.08 -11.19 9.52
C GLY A 95 -17.38 -9.83 9.47
N SER A 96 -18.12 -8.78 9.39
CA SER A 96 -17.73 -7.37 9.40
C SER A 96 -16.79 -7.00 10.58
N GLU A 97 -15.54 -7.44 10.53
CA GLU A 97 -14.52 -6.91 11.41
C GLU A 97 -13.97 -5.63 10.76
N ASP A 98 -14.01 -4.53 11.49
CA ASP A 98 -13.44 -3.26 11.06
C ASP A 98 -11.94 -3.43 10.84
N THR A 99 -11.47 -3.12 9.63
CA THR A 99 -10.05 -3.17 9.31
C THR A 99 -9.45 -1.76 9.34
N VAL A 100 -8.40 -1.59 10.12
CA VAL A 100 -7.67 -0.32 10.20
C VAL A 100 -6.36 -0.44 9.46
N PHE A 101 -6.16 0.38 8.43
CA PHE A 101 -4.88 0.54 7.75
C PHE A 101 -4.10 1.71 8.38
N ILE A 102 -2.93 1.41 8.96
CA ILE A 102 -2.09 2.44 9.56
C ILE A 102 -1.15 3.01 8.49
N HIS A 103 -1.41 4.24 8.08
CA HIS A 103 -0.56 4.97 7.15
C HIS A 103 0.64 5.57 7.90
N THR A 104 1.83 5.04 7.63
CA THR A 104 3.07 5.40 8.36
C THR A 104 3.78 6.66 7.84
N GLY A 105 3.18 7.42 6.95
CA GLY A 105 3.78 8.62 6.35
C GLY A 105 4.46 8.34 5.02
N GLY A 106 5.49 9.11 4.69
CA GLY A 106 6.28 8.90 3.46
C GLY A 106 5.69 9.53 2.19
N ILE A 107 4.61 10.33 2.29
CA ILE A 107 3.94 10.95 1.12
C ILE A 107 4.89 11.76 0.23
N GLY A 108 5.97 12.31 0.79
CA GLY A 108 7.03 12.99 0.02
C GLY A 108 7.68 12.10 -1.03
N GLY A 109 7.62 10.77 -0.87
CA GLY A 109 8.07 9.82 -1.87
C GLY A 109 7.37 9.95 -3.22
N CYS A 110 6.12 10.46 -3.25
CA CYS A 110 5.39 10.73 -4.50
C CYS A 110 6.11 11.73 -5.40
N LEU A 111 6.82 12.71 -4.81
CA LEU A 111 7.55 13.72 -5.58
C LEU A 111 8.68 13.12 -6.42
N GLY A 112 9.30 12.04 -5.95
CA GLY A 112 10.32 11.30 -6.68
C GLY A 112 9.79 10.56 -7.92
N PHE A 113 8.48 10.38 -8.02
CA PHE A 113 7.80 9.68 -9.12
C PHE A 113 6.89 10.62 -9.93
N ALA A 114 7.04 11.93 -9.78
CA ALA A 114 6.13 12.92 -10.36
C ALA A 114 5.96 12.77 -11.87
N ASP A 115 7.03 12.56 -12.61
CA ASP A 115 6.97 12.44 -14.07
C ASP A 115 6.30 11.12 -14.51
N GLN A 116 6.59 10.03 -13.81
CA GLN A 116 5.94 8.75 -14.08
C GLN A 116 4.44 8.80 -13.77
N LEU A 117 4.05 9.40 -12.64
CA LEU A 117 2.63 9.60 -12.29
C LEU A 117 1.92 10.44 -13.34
N ARG A 118 2.52 11.54 -13.80
CA ARG A 118 1.96 12.39 -14.85
C ARG A 118 1.84 11.69 -16.20
N SER A 119 2.71 10.74 -16.49
CA SER A 119 2.64 9.96 -17.72
C SER A 119 1.45 8.99 -17.75
N ILE A 120 0.89 8.65 -16.59
CA ILE A 120 -0.28 7.79 -16.45
C ILE A 120 -1.57 8.61 -16.52
N ASP A 121 -1.75 9.53 -15.59
CA ASP A 121 -2.85 10.47 -15.55
C ASP A 121 -2.36 11.82 -15.01
N ARG A 122 -2.11 12.74 -15.95
CA ARG A 122 -1.57 14.05 -15.64
C ARG A 122 -2.47 14.86 -14.71
N ARG A 123 -3.78 14.82 -14.93
CA ARG A 123 -4.73 15.61 -14.14
C ARG A 123 -4.78 15.18 -12.70
N THR A 124 -4.94 13.90 -12.47
CA THR A 124 -4.98 13.32 -11.12
C THR A 124 -3.63 13.45 -10.43
N ALA A 125 -2.52 13.21 -11.16
CA ALA A 125 -1.17 13.37 -10.63
C ALA A 125 -0.87 14.82 -10.20
N ASP A 126 -1.19 15.82 -11.02
CA ASP A 126 -0.93 17.23 -10.66
C ASP A 126 -1.72 17.64 -9.43
N ARG A 127 -2.99 17.20 -9.30
CA ARG A 127 -3.82 17.45 -8.12
C ARG A 127 -3.20 16.80 -6.87
N MET A 128 -2.86 15.53 -6.93
CA MET A 128 -2.25 14.80 -5.82
C MET A 128 -0.90 15.40 -5.41
N LEU A 129 -0.03 15.71 -6.39
CA LEU A 129 1.31 16.26 -6.12
C LEU A 129 1.23 17.68 -5.55
N PHE A 130 0.21 18.46 -5.93
CA PHE A 130 -0.05 19.76 -5.32
C PHE A 130 -0.38 19.60 -3.84
N GLU A 131 -1.29 18.70 -3.48
CA GLU A 131 -1.65 18.41 -2.08
C GLU A 131 -0.44 17.90 -1.29
N VAL A 132 0.37 17.00 -1.85
CA VAL A 132 1.62 16.54 -1.23
C VAL A 132 2.52 17.71 -0.87
N ARG A 133 2.72 18.68 -1.78
CA ARG A 133 3.54 19.86 -1.52
C ARG A 133 2.97 20.73 -0.41
N GLN A 134 1.65 20.95 -0.42
CA GLN A 134 0.97 21.72 0.63
C GLN A 134 1.16 21.06 2.01
N LEU A 135 0.95 19.74 2.10
CA LEU A 135 1.12 18.98 3.35
C LEU A 135 2.55 18.99 3.88
N LEU A 136 3.54 19.05 2.97
CA LEU A 136 4.96 19.12 3.32
C LEU A 136 5.47 20.56 3.54
N GLY A 137 4.63 21.58 3.35
CA GLY A 137 5.04 22.99 3.44
C GLY A 137 6.01 23.41 2.33
N ILE A 138 6.05 22.70 1.21
CA ILE A 138 6.90 23.02 0.06
C ILE A 138 6.13 23.96 -0.84
N ASN A 139 6.44 25.26 -0.76
CA ASN A 139 5.88 26.25 -1.68
C ASN A 139 6.36 25.99 -3.09
N ALA A 140 5.46 26.16 -4.06
CA ALA A 140 5.75 26.03 -5.49
C ALA A 140 6.64 27.16 -6.00
#